data_c656a2da713abdf8f58e31637d3b2339
#
_entry.id   c656a2da713abdf8f58e31637d3b2339
#
_cell.length_a   1.000
_cell.length_b   1.000
_cell.length_c   1.000
_cell.angle_alpha   90.00
_cell.angle_beta   90.00
_cell.angle_gamma   90.00
#
_symmetry.space_group_name_H-M   'P 1'
#
loop_
_entity.id
_entity.type
_entity.pdbx_description
1 polymer ?
#
loop_
_entity_poly.entity_id
_entity_poly.type
_entity_poly.pdbx_seq_one_letter_code
_entity_poly.pdbx_strand_id
1 'polypeptide(L)'
;MKILNQNIFGGAVLAVVFLCLPLAEAQAAQHRISGPGVDNGEEIREQLARMGYYDEDVTGYFNFITSNAVTRFQEDYGLPPTGIVGPLTQMKLENVEMMAKIVHGEARGESFIGKVGVAAVVLNRIESPDFPDSTEEVIFQRNAFTAVIDDQYLLTPNRSAYDAVKEAMDGVDPTMGAVFYYNPAGVTDDWIFSRTVLTQIGRHFFAE
;
A
#
# COMPACT_ATOMS: atom_id res chain seq x y z
N MET A 1 -50.55 19.22 -66.00
CA MET A 1 -49.48 18.24 -66.28
C MET A 1 -48.65 18.08 -65.01
N LYS A 2 -48.98 17.11 -64.29
CA LYS A 2 -48.29 16.15 -63.44
C LYS A 2 -46.83 16.43 -63.11
N ILE A 3 -46.52 16.40 -61.85
CA ILE A 3 -45.61 15.32 -61.32
C ILE A 3 -45.76 15.30 -59.78
N LEU A 4 -46.05 14.10 -59.27
CA LEU A 4 -46.00 13.70 -57.87
C LEU A 4 -44.56 13.77 -57.34
N ASN A 5 -44.42 14.18 -56.08
CA ASN A 5 -43.22 13.90 -55.33
C ASN A 5 -43.57 13.27 -53.97
N GLN A 6 -43.27 12.00 -53.84
CA GLN A 6 -43.41 11.22 -52.59
C GLN A 6 -42.21 11.47 -51.71
N ASN A 7 -42.44 12.01 -50.55
CA ASN A 7 -41.44 12.04 -49.47
C ASN A 7 -41.50 10.74 -48.65
N ILE A 8 -40.46 9.96 -48.75
CA ILE A 8 -40.26 8.77 -47.94
C ILE A 8 -39.51 9.22 -46.68
N PHE A 9 -40.19 9.21 -45.53
CA PHE A 9 -39.58 9.33 -44.22
C PHE A 9 -38.93 7.99 -43.87
N GLY A 10 -37.59 7.93 -43.94
CA GLY A 10 -36.80 6.84 -43.41
C GLY A 10 -36.54 7.04 -41.92
N GLY A 11 -37.33 6.41 -41.08
CA GLY A 11 -37.05 6.34 -39.65
C GLY A 11 -35.85 5.42 -39.37
N ALA A 12 -34.77 6.00 -38.88
CA ALA A 12 -33.63 5.23 -38.37
C ALA A 12 -34.01 4.63 -37.01
N VAL A 13 -34.26 3.34 -37.00
CA VAL A 13 -34.40 2.56 -35.75
C VAL A 13 -33.00 2.37 -35.19
N LEU A 14 -32.68 3.09 -34.09
CA LEU A 14 -31.47 2.88 -33.32
C LEU A 14 -31.63 1.57 -32.54
N ALA A 15 -31.07 0.49 -33.06
CA ALA A 15 -30.95 -0.78 -32.32
C ALA A 15 -29.91 -0.63 -31.21
N VAL A 16 -30.39 -0.46 -29.97
CA VAL A 16 -29.55 -0.56 -28.79
C VAL A 16 -29.20 -2.03 -28.61
N VAL A 17 -28.02 -2.43 -29.05
CA VAL A 17 -27.49 -3.76 -28.78
C VAL A 17 -27.02 -3.78 -27.31
N PHE A 18 -27.86 -4.31 -26.44
CA PHE A 18 -27.44 -4.74 -25.12
C PHE A 18 -26.45 -5.89 -25.33
N LEU A 19 -25.15 -5.61 -25.20
CA LEU A 19 -24.15 -6.64 -25.04
C LEU A 19 -24.36 -7.31 -23.67
N CYS A 20 -25.20 -8.33 -23.65
CA CYS A 20 -25.25 -9.28 -22.55
C CYS A 20 -23.94 -10.05 -22.56
N LEU A 21 -22.94 -9.60 -21.81
CA LEU A 21 -21.77 -10.43 -21.52
C LEU A 21 -22.27 -11.67 -20.78
N PRO A 22 -21.93 -12.88 -21.25
CA PRO A 22 -22.43 -14.09 -20.63
C PRO A 22 -21.90 -14.18 -19.19
N LEU A 23 -22.78 -14.54 -18.24
CA LEU A 23 -22.46 -14.78 -16.83
C LEU A 23 -21.22 -15.70 -16.64
N ALA A 24 -20.90 -16.52 -17.64
CA ALA A 24 -19.73 -17.37 -17.69
C ALA A 24 -18.41 -16.59 -17.70
N GLU A 25 -18.35 -15.38 -18.28
CA GLU A 25 -17.13 -14.55 -18.27
C GLU A 25 -16.92 -13.85 -16.92
N ALA A 26 -18.01 -13.47 -16.24
CA ALA A 26 -17.94 -12.95 -14.88
C ALA A 26 -17.49 -14.03 -13.88
N GLN A 27 -17.96 -15.27 -14.05
CA GLN A 27 -17.52 -16.44 -13.25
C GLN A 27 -16.09 -16.86 -13.62
N ALA A 28 -15.67 -16.73 -14.87
CA ALA A 28 -14.29 -17.01 -15.30
C ALA A 28 -13.30 -15.95 -14.77
N ALA A 29 -13.74 -14.69 -14.56
CA ALA A 29 -12.93 -13.67 -13.90
C ALA A 29 -12.76 -13.97 -12.40
N GLN A 30 -13.79 -14.48 -11.71
CA GLN A 30 -13.70 -14.96 -10.34
C GLN A 30 -12.79 -16.20 -10.21
N HIS A 31 -12.69 -17.03 -11.26
CA HIS A 31 -11.83 -18.24 -11.24
C HIS A 31 -10.39 -17.96 -11.65
N ARG A 32 -10.07 -16.79 -12.22
CA ARG A 32 -8.69 -16.38 -12.57
C ARG A 32 -7.91 -15.80 -11.39
N ILE A 33 -8.54 -15.60 -10.24
CA ILE A 33 -7.86 -15.31 -8.97
C ILE A 33 -7.29 -16.61 -8.36
N SER A 34 -7.64 -17.76 -8.94
CA SER A 34 -7.08 -19.08 -8.65
C SER A 34 -6.10 -19.49 -9.74
N GLY A 35 -5.01 -18.72 -9.92
CA GLY A 35 -3.80 -19.21 -10.62
C GLY A 35 -3.11 -20.29 -9.75
N PRO A 36 -2.15 -21.08 -10.29
CA PRO A 36 -1.45 -22.10 -9.53
C PRO A 36 -0.58 -21.47 -8.43
N GLY A 37 -1.19 -21.30 -7.26
CA GLY A 37 -0.68 -20.69 -6.05
C GLY A 37 -1.85 -20.53 -5.08
N VAL A 38 -2.34 -21.64 -4.55
CA VAL A 38 -3.56 -21.74 -3.71
C VAL A 38 -3.42 -20.99 -2.36
N ASP A 39 -2.25 -20.44 -2.06
CA ASP A 39 -1.92 -19.80 -0.77
C ASP A 39 -2.17 -18.28 -0.71
N ASN A 40 -2.23 -17.56 -1.83
CA ASN A 40 -2.33 -16.10 -1.83
C ASN A 40 -3.62 -15.55 -1.19
N GLY A 41 -4.70 -16.31 -1.21
CA GLY A 41 -5.97 -15.86 -0.63
C GLY A 41 -5.95 -15.84 0.90
N GLU A 42 -5.26 -16.77 1.54
CA GLU A 42 -5.09 -16.83 2.99
C GLU A 42 -4.11 -15.75 3.46
N GLU A 43 -2.97 -15.62 2.78
CA GLU A 43 -1.97 -14.59 3.04
C GLU A 43 -2.56 -13.18 2.95
N ILE A 44 -3.36 -12.88 1.92
CA ILE A 44 -4.03 -11.58 1.76
C ILE A 44 -4.99 -11.31 2.92
N ARG A 45 -5.78 -12.31 3.36
CA ARG A 45 -6.67 -12.14 4.51
C ARG A 45 -5.91 -11.91 5.81
N GLU A 46 -4.81 -12.64 6.01
CA GLU A 46 -3.93 -12.41 7.16
C GLU A 46 -3.32 -11.01 7.14
N GLN A 47 -2.85 -10.52 5.99
CA GLN A 47 -2.36 -9.15 5.85
C GLN A 47 -3.47 -8.14 6.17
N LEU A 48 -4.65 -8.30 5.57
CA LEU A 48 -5.80 -7.43 5.83
C LEU A 48 -6.24 -7.48 7.30
N ALA A 49 -6.18 -8.64 7.95
CA ALA A 49 -6.48 -8.78 9.38
C ALA A 49 -5.46 -8.03 10.24
N ARG A 50 -4.16 -8.18 9.98
CA ARG A 50 -3.11 -7.41 10.67
C ARG A 50 -3.27 -5.89 10.48
N MET A 51 -3.68 -5.47 9.29
CA MET A 51 -3.98 -4.08 8.95
C MET A 51 -5.34 -3.61 9.51
N GLY A 52 -6.18 -4.53 10.05
CA GLY A 52 -7.50 -4.27 10.64
C GLY A 52 -8.64 -4.06 9.66
N TYR A 53 -8.50 -4.57 8.46
CA TYR A 53 -9.58 -4.58 7.47
C TYR A 53 -10.41 -5.86 7.50
N TYR A 54 -9.93 -6.90 8.22
CA TYR A 54 -10.58 -8.21 8.28
C TYR A 54 -10.67 -8.68 9.72
N ASP A 55 -11.90 -8.87 10.25
CA ASP A 55 -12.16 -9.17 11.66
C ASP A 55 -12.71 -10.59 11.88
N GLU A 56 -12.88 -11.39 10.81
CA GLU A 56 -13.40 -12.74 10.87
C GLU A 56 -12.27 -13.77 10.93
N ASP A 57 -12.60 -15.00 11.33
CA ASP A 57 -11.68 -16.12 11.24
C ASP A 57 -11.22 -16.33 9.78
N VAL A 58 -9.92 -16.46 9.57
CA VAL A 58 -9.34 -16.67 8.25
C VAL A 58 -9.72 -18.09 7.78
N THR A 59 -10.70 -18.16 6.89
CA THR A 59 -11.13 -19.39 6.23
C THR A 59 -10.60 -19.47 4.80
N GLY A 60 -10.35 -20.66 4.27
CA GLY A 60 -9.70 -20.88 2.96
C GLY A 60 -10.41 -20.33 1.72
N TYR A 61 -11.55 -19.63 1.84
CA TYR A 61 -12.31 -19.16 0.69
C TYR A 61 -12.37 -17.63 0.62
N PHE A 62 -12.06 -17.08 -0.56
CA PHE A 62 -12.34 -15.68 -0.87
C PHE A 62 -13.86 -15.48 -0.96
N ASN A 63 -14.44 -14.80 0.01
CA ASN A 63 -15.88 -14.57 0.13
C ASN A 63 -16.22 -13.08 0.10
N PHE A 64 -17.50 -12.76 0.26
CA PHE A 64 -17.99 -11.37 0.31
C PHE A 64 -17.29 -10.53 1.41
N ILE A 65 -16.96 -11.13 2.55
CA ILE A 65 -16.27 -10.45 3.66
C ILE A 65 -14.87 -10.05 3.24
N THR A 66 -14.14 -10.94 2.55
CA THR A 66 -12.82 -10.64 2.00
C THR A 66 -12.90 -9.53 0.94
N SER A 67 -13.88 -9.60 0.04
CA SER A 67 -14.08 -8.55 -0.96
C SER A 67 -14.35 -7.18 -0.34
N ASN A 68 -15.17 -7.12 0.72
CA ASN A 68 -15.41 -5.88 1.47
C ASN A 68 -14.16 -5.35 2.17
N ALA A 69 -13.35 -6.24 2.76
CA ALA A 69 -12.09 -5.86 3.38
C ALA A 69 -11.11 -5.28 2.34
N VAL A 70 -11.02 -5.90 1.17
CA VAL A 70 -10.22 -5.38 0.03
C VAL A 70 -10.76 -4.03 -0.42
N THR A 71 -12.09 -3.85 -0.54
CA THR A 71 -12.71 -2.57 -0.92
C THR A 71 -12.32 -1.46 0.06
N ARG A 72 -12.45 -1.69 1.38
CA ARG A 72 -12.06 -0.71 2.40
C ARG A 72 -10.57 -0.37 2.33
N PHE A 73 -9.70 -1.38 2.16
CA PHE A 73 -8.29 -1.14 1.93
C PHE A 73 -8.03 -0.27 0.69
N GLN A 74 -8.69 -0.58 -0.41
CA GLN A 74 -8.55 0.19 -1.66
C GLN A 74 -9.00 1.65 -1.48
N GLU A 75 -10.12 1.89 -0.80
CA GLU A 75 -10.62 3.24 -0.48
C GLU A 75 -9.60 4.02 0.35
N ASP A 76 -9.10 3.41 1.43
CA ASP A 76 -8.15 4.04 2.35
C ASP A 76 -6.80 4.36 1.71
N TYR A 77 -6.40 3.61 0.69
CA TYR A 77 -5.13 3.83 -0.02
C TYR A 77 -5.30 4.45 -1.42
N GLY A 78 -6.47 5.04 -1.71
CA GLY A 78 -6.73 5.79 -2.94
C GLY A 78 -6.72 4.94 -4.21
N LEU A 79 -7.03 3.65 -4.10
CA LEU A 79 -7.15 2.73 -5.22
C LEU A 79 -8.61 2.61 -5.69
N PRO A 80 -8.88 2.21 -6.95
CA PRO A 80 -10.24 1.88 -7.37
C PRO A 80 -10.86 0.80 -6.47
N PRO A 81 -12.03 1.07 -5.81
CA PRO A 81 -12.61 0.18 -4.79
C PRO A 81 -13.41 -0.98 -5.42
N THR A 82 -12.71 -1.87 -6.09
CA THR A 82 -13.31 -2.99 -6.85
C THR A 82 -13.59 -4.22 -6.00
N GLY A 83 -12.99 -4.32 -4.81
CA GLY A 83 -13.02 -5.52 -3.97
C GLY A 83 -12.25 -6.71 -4.55
N ILE A 84 -11.43 -6.47 -5.59
CA ILE A 84 -10.62 -7.47 -6.28
C ILE A 84 -9.15 -7.12 -6.10
N VAL A 85 -8.33 -8.11 -5.72
CA VAL A 85 -6.88 -7.91 -5.59
C VAL A 85 -6.23 -8.06 -6.97
N GLY A 86 -6.21 -6.94 -7.70
CA GLY A 86 -5.45 -6.81 -8.94
C GLY A 86 -3.99 -6.37 -8.67
N PRO A 87 -3.16 -6.23 -9.74
CA PRO A 87 -1.74 -5.90 -9.59
C PRO A 87 -1.46 -4.64 -8.76
N LEU A 88 -2.26 -3.57 -8.91
CA LEU A 88 -2.09 -2.34 -8.13
C LEU A 88 -2.41 -2.56 -6.65
N THR A 89 -3.44 -3.33 -6.34
CA THR A 89 -3.80 -3.66 -4.96
C THR A 89 -2.75 -4.54 -4.33
N GLN A 90 -2.25 -5.53 -5.05
CA GLN A 90 -1.18 -6.42 -4.59
C GLN A 90 0.09 -5.62 -4.26
N MET A 91 0.56 -4.79 -5.17
CA MET A 91 1.73 -3.92 -4.97
C MET A 91 1.55 -2.99 -3.76
N LYS A 92 0.35 -2.41 -3.56
CA LYS A 92 0.08 -1.56 -2.41
C LYS A 92 0.10 -2.34 -1.09
N LEU A 93 -0.48 -3.55 -1.05
CA LEU A 93 -0.42 -4.44 0.11
C LEU A 93 1.04 -4.77 0.47
N GLU A 94 1.84 -5.12 -0.52
CA GLU A 94 3.28 -5.43 -0.35
C GLU A 94 4.06 -4.22 0.18
N ASN A 95 3.85 -3.03 -0.39
CA ASN A 95 4.51 -1.81 0.05
C ASN A 95 4.14 -1.45 1.50
N VAL A 96 2.86 -1.53 1.87
CA VAL A 96 2.39 -1.29 3.24
C VAL A 96 2.99 -2.30 4.21
N GLU A 97 3.04 -3.58 3.84
CA GLU A 97 3.63 -4.64 4.66
C GLU A 97 5.14 -4.39 4.87
N MET A 98 5.89 -4.10 3.81
CA MET A 98 7.33 -3.80 3.89
C MET A 98 7.61 -2.59 4.79
N MET A 99 6.88 -1.50 4.60
CA MET A 99 7.01 -0.31 5.44
C MET A 99 6.65 -0.59 6.90
N ALA A 100 5.57 -1.33 7.17
CA ALA A 100 5.17 -1.69 8.52
C ALA A 100 6.24 -2.54 9.23
N LYS A 101 6.92 -3.44 8.52
CA LYS A 101 8.05 -4.22 9.04
C LYS A 101 9.21 -3.32 9.45
N ILE A 102 9.56 -2.33 8.63
CA ILE A 102 10.58 -1.33 8.97
C ILE A 102 10.17 -0.52 10.20
N VAL A 103 8.98 0.05 10.20
CA VAL A 103 8.46 0.83 11.35
C VAL A 103 8.46 0.00 12.63
N HIS A 104 8.06 -1.27 12.55
CA HIS A 104 8.05 -2.17 13.70
C HIS A 104 9.45 -2.48 14.19
N GLY A 105 10.39 -2.80 13.30
CA GLY A 105 11.77 -3.11 13.66
C GLY A 105 12.50 -1.90 14.27
N GLU A 106 12.40 -0.75 13.62
CA GLU A 106 13.15 0.46 13.98
C GLU A 106 12.51 1.25 15.15
N ALA A 107 11.18 1.26 15.26
CA ALA A 107 10.47 2.20 16.12
C ALA A 107 9.39 1.57 17.02
N ARG A 108 9.37 0.23 17.23
CA ARG A 108 8.32 -0.40 18.07
C ARG A 108 8.25 0.14 19.50
N GLY A 109 9.39 0.63 20.03
CA GLY A 109 9.49 1.23 21.37
C GLY A 109 9.28 2.74 21.41
N GLU A 110 9.07 3.39 20.26
CA GLU A 110 8.85 4.82 20.14
C GLU A 110 7.35 5.19 20.26
N SER A 111 7.11 6.48 20.47
CA SER A 111 5.74 7.04 20.41
C SER A 111 5.13 6.82 19.03
N PHE A 112 3.80 6.94 18.92
CA PHE A 112 3.10 6.80 17.63
C PHE A 112 3.66 7.78 16.59
N ILE A 113 3.86 9.05 16.96
CA ILE A 113 4.42 10.06 16.07
C ILE A 113 5.87 9.75 15.64
N GLY A 114 6.66 9.09 16.50
CA GLY A 114 7.98 8.60 16.13
C GLY A 114 7.94 7.48 15.10
N LYS A 115 6.94 6.60 15.18
CA LYS A 115 6.67 5.57 14.17
C LYS A 115 6.25 6.18 12.83
N VAL A 116 5.37 7.20 12.86
CA VAL A 116 4.99 7.97 11.67
C VAL A 116 6.22 8.60 11.04
N GLY A 117 7.13 9.17 11.86
CA GLY A 117 8.38 9.75 11.37
C GLY A 117 9.26 8.74 10.63
N VAL A 118 9.40 7.50 11.14
CA VAL A 118 10.17 6.46 10.42
C VAL A 118 9.51 6.09 9.08
N ALA A 119 8.17 5.98 9.05
CA ALA A 119 7.44 5.76 7.80
C ALA A 119 7.62 6.92 6.81
N ALA A 120 7.54 8.16 7.29
CA ALA A 120 7.73 9.36 6.48
C ALA A 120 9.13 9.41 5.85
N VAL A 121 10.19 9.03 6.58
CA VAL A 121 11.56 8.96 6.00
C VAL A 121 11.62 7.99 4.82
N VAL A 122 10.92 6.85 4.85
CA VAL A 122 10.86 5.94 3.69
C VAL A 122 10.22 6.65 2.49
N LEU A 123 9.11 7.35 2.70
CA LEU A 123 8.41 8.08 1.63
C LEU A 123 9.25 9.26 1.10
N ASN A 124 9.87 10.03 1.99
CA ASN A 124 10.75 11.14 1.61
C ASN A 124 11.94 10.67 0.75
N ARG A 125 12.50 9.49 1.06
CA ARG A 125 13.55 8.89 0.23
C ARG A 125 13.03 8.54 -1.16
N ILE A 126 11.85 7.91 -1.28
CA ILE A 126 11.23 7.57 -2.58
C ILE A 126 11.00 8.83 -3.43
N GLU A 127 10.66 9.96 -2.81
CA GLU A 127 10.43 11.24 -3.49
C GLU A 127 11.73 12.00 -3.81
N SER A 128 12.84 11.67 -3.16
CA SER A 128 14.12 12.33 -3.33
C SER A 128 14.91 11.77 -4.52
N PRO A 129 15.47 12.61 -5.40
CA PRO A 129 16.30 12.16 -6.51
C PRO A 129 17.63 11.49 -6.09
N ASP A 130 18.00 11.59 -4.81
CA ASP A 130 19.24 11.01 -4.28
C ASP A 130 19.06 9.54 -3.81
N PHE A 131 17.85 9.02 -3.86
CA PHE A 131 17.48 7.67 -3.42
C PHE A 131 16.74 6.90 -4.51
N PRO A 132 16.61 5.57 -4.37
CA PRO A 132 15.76 4.77 -5.24
C PRO A 132 14.28 5.22 -5.18
N ASP A 133 13.54 4.98 -6.26
CA ASP A 133 12.16 5.43 -6.44
C ASP A 133 11.09 4.38 -6.08
N SER A 134 11.49 3.27 -5.47
CA SER A 134 10.58 2.23 -5.00
C SER A 134 10.75 1.90 -3.52
N THR A 135 9.66 1.47 -2.88
CA THR A 135 9.65 1.05 -1.47
C THR A 135 10.67 -0.06 -1.22
N GLU A 136 10.71 -1.06 -2.09
CA GLU A 136 11.60 -2.21 -1.96
C GLU A 136 13.07 -1.78 -2.02
N GLU A 137 13.44 -1.01 -3.03
CA GLU A 137 14.84 -0.60 -3.23
C GLU A 137 15.32 0.35 -2.12
N VAL A 138 14.46 1.25 -1.61
CA VAL A 138 14.78 2.11 -0.46
C VAL A 138 15.00 1.29 0.80
N ILE A 139 14.12 0.30 1.06
CA ILE A 139 14.21 -0.53 2.27
C ILE A 139 15.44 -1.43 2.26
N PHE A 140 15.74 -2.05 1.12
CA PHE A 140 16.86 -2.99 0.98
C PHE A 140 18.15 -2.33 0.51
N GLN A 141 18.20 -1.00 0.40
CA GLN A 141 19.43 -0.28 0.15
C GLN A 141 20.46 -0.62 1.25
N ARG A 142 21.69 -0.84 0.84
CA ARG A 142 22.75 -1.25 1.77
C ARG A 142 22.88 -0.29 2.96
N ASN A 143 22.78 -0.82 4.17
CA ASN A 143 22.88 -0.08 5.44
C ASN A 143 21.79 0.99 5.64
N ALA A 144 20.66 0.92 4.92
CA ALA A 144 19.60 1.91 5.07
C ALA A 144 18.83 1.79 6.38
N PHE A 145 18.59 0.55 6.84
CA PHE A 145 17.81 0.26 8.04
C PHE A 145 18.47 -0.85 8.85
N THR A 146 18.60 -0.62 10.17
CA THR A 146 19.17 -1.59 11.12
C THR A 146 18.32 -2.85 11.19
N ALA A 147 16.99 -2.70 11.13
CA ALA A 147 16.05 -3.81 11.18
C ALA A 147 16.26 -4.86 10.08
N VAL A 148 16.77 -4.45 8.92
CA VAL A 148 17.12 -5.39 7.83
C VAL A 148 18.41 -6.15 8.15
N ILE A 149 19.36 -5.50 8.84
CA ILE A 149 20.68 -6.07 9.15
C ILE A 149 20.59 -7.09 10.29
N ASP A 150 19.74 -6.83 11.28
CA ASP A 150 19.62 -7.62 12.53
C ASP A 150 18.39 -8.53 12.58
N ASP A 151 17.81 -8.83 11.42
CA ASP A 151 16.64 -9.70 11.23
C ASP A 151 15.35 -9.23 11.90
N GLN A 152 15.26 -8.03 12.46
CA GLN A 152 14.04 -7.48 13.03
C GLN A 152 12.96 -7.23 11.96
N TYR A 153 13.37 -7.08 10.71
CA TYR A 153 12.48 -7.02 9.56
C TYR A 153 11.61 -8.29 9.40
N LEU A 154 12.07 -9.44 9.92
CA LEU A 154 11.32 -10.70 9.86
C LEU A 154 10.21 -10.80 10.90
N LEU A 155 10.15 -9.88 11.86
CA LEU A 155 9.10 -9.85 12.89
C LEU A 155 7.76 -9.43 12.28
N THR A 156 6.67 -10.02 12.78
CA THR A 156 5.31 -9.62 12.41
C THR A 156 5.02 -8.22 12.98
N PRO A 157 4.65 -7.23 12.15
CA PRO A 157 4.31 -5.90 12.62
C PRO A 157 3.07 -5.90 13.51
N ASN A 158 3.05 -5.04 14.52
CA ASN A 158 1.84 -4.80 15.29
C ASN A 158 0.94 -3.76 14.59
N ARG A 159 -0.33 -3.69 15.00
CA ARG A 159 -1.31 -2.77 14.44
C ARG A 159 -0.82 -1.32 14.39
N SER A 160 -0.16 -0.85 15.44
CA SER A 160 0.35 0.52 15.51
C SER A 160 1.40 0.84 14.44
N ALA A 161 2.13 -0.16 13.91
CA ALA A 161 3.06 0.05 12.80
C ALA A 161 2.30 0.28 11.48
N TYR A 162 1.24 -0.49 11.22
CA TYR A 162 0.38 -0.28 10.04
C TYR A 162 -0.35 1.06 10.09
N ASP A 163 -0.89 1.43 11.26
CA ASP A 163 -1.56 2.72 11.46
C ASP A 163 -0.60 3.89 11.21
N ALA A 164 0.67 3.77 11.63
CA ALA A 164 1.69 4.79 11.37
C ALA A 164 2.07 4.90 9.90
N VAL A 165 2.16 3.77 9.18
CA VAL A 165 2.37 3.76 7.72
C VAL A 165 1.20 4.42 7.00
N LYS A 166 -0.04 4.11 7.41
CA LYS A 166 -1.24 4.74 6.83
C LYS A 166 -1.20 6.25 7.01
N GLU A 167 -0.91 6.73 8.22
CA GLU A 167 -0.83 8.16 8.54
C GLU A 167 0.23 8.86 7.68
N ALA A 168 1.42 8.26 7.52
CA ALA A 168 2.45 8.81 6.66
C ALA A 168 2.04 8.83 5.18
N MET A 169 1.38 7.77 4.69
CA MET A 169 0.87 7.70 3.31
C MET A 169 -0.28 8.69 3.06
N ASP A 170 -0.98 9.12 4.10
CA ASP A 170 -1.99 10.19 4.03
C ASP A 170 -1.34 11.59 4.01
N GLY A 171 -0.01 11.67 4.01
CA GLY A 171 0.75 12.91 3.89
C GLY A 171 1.20 13.52 5.22
N VAL A 172 1.04 12.81 6.35
CA VAL A 172 1.56 13.30 7.64
C VAL A 172 3.05 13.04 7.73
N ASP A 173 3.85 14.10 7.66
CA ASP A 173 5.30 14.05 7.86
C ASP A 173 5.72 14.92 9.06
N PRO A 174 5.92 14.30 10.25
CA PRO A 174 6.42 15.01 11.43
C PRO A 174 7.93 15.29 11.37
N THR A 175 8.63 14.82 10.33
CA THR A 175 10.09 14.89 10.22
C THR A 175 10.57 16.11 9.45
N MET A 176 9.65 16.88 8.84
CA MET A 176 9.94 18.07 8.03
C MET A 176 10.74 17.76 6.75
N GLY A 177 10.50 16.60 6.12
CA GLY A 177 11.18 16.19 4.90
C GLY A 177 12.48 15.43 5.14
N ALA A 178 12.78 14.98 6.36
CA ALA A 178 14.00 14.25 6.67
C ALA A 178 14.14 12.98 5.85
N VAL A 179 15.35 12.73 5.37
CA VAL A 179 15.73 11.49 4.66
C VAL A 179 16.67 10.61 5.49
N PHE A 180 17.11 11.09 6.66
CA PHE A 180 17.89 10.34 7.64
C PHE A 180 17.23 10.40 9.01
N TYR A 181 17.46 9.37 9.82
CA TYR A 181 17.21 9.41 11.25
C TYR A 181 18.23 8.56 11.99
N TYR A 182 18.48 8.87 13.26
CA TYR A 182 19.40 8.14 14.09
C TYR A 182 19.12 8.37 15.58
N ASN A 183 19.47 7.38 16.39
CA ASN A 183 19.52 7.54 17.84
C ASN A 183 20.98 7.83 18.24
N PRO A 184 21.32 9.02 18.78
CA PRO A 184 22.70 9.38 19.11
C PRO A 184 23.39 8.41 20.08
N ALA A 185 22.64 7.72 20.92
CA ALA A 185 23.20 6.75 21.87
C ALA A 185 23.65 5.43 21.22
N GLY A 186 23.21 5.14 19.99
CA GLY A 186 23.52 3.89 19.29
C GLY A 186 24.36 4.05 18.02
N VAL A 187 24.64 5.28 17.60
CA VAL A 187 25.39 5.55 16.37
C VAL A 187 26.89 5.36 16.57
N THR A 188 27.52 4.66 15.63
CA THR A 188 28.98 4.43 15.60
C THR A 188 29.68 5.12 14.42
N ASP A 189 28.92 5.71 13.48
CA ASP A 189 29.44 6.40 12.30
C ASP A 189 29.31 7.91 12.48
N ASP A 190 30.45 8.60 12.60
CA ASP A 190 30.52 10.06 12.81
C ASP A 190 29.95 10.85 11.63
N TRP A 191 29.83 10.26 10.44
CA TRP A 191 29.29 10.92 9.26
C TRP A 191 27.86 11.44 9.49
N ILE A 192 27.02 10.69 10.20
CA ILE A 192 25.62 11.08 10.41
C ILE A 192 25.51 12.37 11.23
N PHE A 193 26.49 12.65 12.13
CA PHE A 193 26.50 13.87 12.92
C PHE A 193 26.84 15.13 12.08
N SER A 194 27.31 14.96 10.84
CA SER A 194 27.51 16.08 9.90
C SER A 194 26.21 16.53 9.21
N ARG A 195 25.13 15.77 9.36
CA ARG A 195 23.82 16.07 8.76
C ARG A 195 23.09 17.18 9.52
N THR A 196 22.32 17.99 8.78
CA THR A 196 21.48 19.03 9.40
C THR A 196 20.28 18.38 10.08
N VAL A 197 20.20 18.49 11.41
CA VAL A 197 19.06 17.99 12.16
C VAL A 197 17.87 18.93 11.96
N LEU A 198 16.75 18.39 11.46
CA LEU A 198 15.52 19.14 11.24
C LEU A 198 14.62 19.09 12.48
N THR A 199 14.50 17.92 13.12
CA THR A 199 13.68 17.76 14.32
C THR A 199 14.14 16.56 15.17
N GLN A 200 13.64 16.51 16.41
CA GLN A 200 13.82 15.37 17.31
C GLN A 200 12.45 14.86 17.77
N ILE A 201 12.21 13.57 17.63
CA ILE A 201 11.00 12.89 18.09
C ILE A 201 11.41 11.68 18.93
N GLY A 202 11.07 11.70 20.22
CA GLY A 202 11.52 10.65 21.13
C GLY A 202 13.04 10.61 21.23
N ARG A 203 13.64 9.45 20.95
CA ARG A 203 15.08 9.23 20.95
C ARG A 203 15.75 9.43 19.60
N HIS A 204 14.96 9.64 18.55
CA HIS A 204 15.45 9.81 17.19
C HIS A 204 15.62 11.28 16.79
N PHE A 205 16.77 11.60 16.21
CA PHE A 205 17.02 12.82 15.48
C PHE A 205 16.75 12.55 14.00
N PHE A 206 15.97 13.44 13.39
CA PHE A 206 15.62 13.40 11.96
C PHE A 206 16.39 14.49 11.23
N ALA A 207 17.04 14.15 10.10
CA ALA A 207 18.02 14.99 9.43
C ALA A 207 17.92 14.90 7.89
N GLU A 208 18.57 15.90 7.23
CA GLU A 208 18.76 15.96 5.78
C GLU A 208 20.24 15.87 5.38
#